data_4b2db85d770977c25c53ef09bd6db52f
#
_entry.id   4b2db85d770977c25c53ef09bd6db52f
#
_cell.length_a   1.000
_cell.length_b   1.000
_cell.length_c   1.000
_cell.angle_alpha   90.00
_cell.angle_beta   90.00
_cell.angle_gamma   90.00
#
_symmetry.space_group_name_H-M   'P 1'
#
loop_
_entity.id
_entity.type
_entity.pdbx_description
1 polymer ?
#
loop_
_entity_poly.entity_id
_entity_poly.type
_entity_poly.pdbx_seq_one_letter_code
_entity_poly.pdbx_strand_id
1 'polypeptide(L)'
;MNSSLIYFVEGEKCADILIKNGLTATTLDSGANSVWYDYYNDYFDKKEVIIIPDNDNAGNKYAVKILEHIPTANVIVLSDLDEKEDVYDWLKSGHNVSELGGLPKMNKTEFISKSSSKKTDVTKLNENIKENQTDTILSLFYENNAKLLIDSTGNYYASIAVNSHKEVKRLDSEDFKYWLIYLFRNKKGYTPKKESVSQAVSALSANALYEIKERTPLSVRVAKTDETFWYDLSNSDYQAVKITADGWSIEDNPPELFVRLRHQIPQVLPKSNGNIYKIFDYININENKTLFLCWMISCFIPDIPHPMPIFHGEKGAAKSTSCALLKKIIDPSSLGVLTLQKAERTMAVNLQNHWFLPFDNVSCINEETSDTLCRAITGSGIQQRKLHTNGDDYIFTFKRCIALNGINNVARRSDLLDRAILIELSRIDENKRKENSAITKEFDKDLPLILGNIFDILSKAIKIYPNVKLNKLPRMADFSHWGYAIAQALGDLGETFLDEYKCNYNKQNIEAINSDIVATLLIAFMKEKEIWKGKVSELLKELTYLADREKIKTKTNKTTIQKNIHNLNYIK
;
A
#
# COMPACT_ATOMS: atom_id res chain seq x y z
N MET A 1 -26.89 -49.88 -2.79
CA MET A 1 -25.97 -51.04 -2.88
C MET A 1 -26.05 -51.82 -1.57
N ASN A 2 -26.65 -53.04 -1.62
CA ASN A 2 -26.83 -53.87 -0.39
C ASN A 2 -25.69 -54.88 -0.19
N SER A 3 -24.58 -54.77 -0.92
CA SER A 3 -23.46 -55.71 -0.78
C SER A 3 -22.56 -55.30 0.41
N SER A 4 -22.15 -56.29 1.17
CA SER A 4 -21.20 -56.12 2.28
C SER A 4 -19.73 -56.03 1.83
N LEU A 5 -19.44 -56.41 0.56
CA LEU A 5 -18.13 -56.44 -0.06
C LEU A 5 -18.12 -55.59 -1.34
N ILE A 6 -17.16 -54.70 -1.45
CA ILE A 6 -16.98 -53.81 -2.62
C ILE A 6 -15.54 -53.92 -3.14
N TYR A 7 -15.41 -54.14 -4.44
CA TYR A 7 -14.13 -54.09 -5.13
C TYR A 7 -13.86 -52.68 -5.68
N PHE A 8 -12.70 -52.14 -5.41
CA PHE A 8 -12.27 -50.82 -5.87
C PHE A 8 -11.17 -50.99 -6.93
N VAL A 9 -11.41 -50.51 -8.14
CA VAL A 9 -10.49 -50.63 -9.30
C VAL A 9 -10.20 -49.27 -9.91
N GLU A 10 -9.13 -49.11 -10.71
CA GLU A 10 -8.72 -47.81 -11.23
C GLU A 10 -9.62 -47.30 -12.37
N GLY A 11 -10.15 -48.18 -13.22
CA GLY A 11 -10.87 -47.81 -14.43
C GLY A 11 -12.31 -48.32 -14.48
N GLU A 12 -13.21 -47.59 -15.18
CA GLU A 12 -14.60 -47.96 -15.38
C GLU A 12 -14.76 -49.34 -16.07
N LYS A 13 -13.91 -49.63 -17.07
CA LYS A 13 -13.90 -50.91 -17.78
C LYS A 13 -13.64 -52.10 -16.84
N CYS A 14 -12.76 -51.91 -15.84
CA CYS A 14 -12.45 -52.89 -14.82
C CYS A 14 -13.61 -53.08 -13.84
N ALA A 15 -14.25 -51.98 -13.45
CA ALA A 15 -15.47 -52.05 -12.62
C ALA A 15 -16.62 -52.77 -13.34
N ASP A 16 -16.86 -52.44 -14.61
CA ASP A 16 -17.91 -53.03 -15.43
C ASP A 16 -17.75 -54.55 -15.61
N ILE A 17 -16.53 -55.03 -15.85
CA ILE A 17 -16.30 -56.49 -16.03
C ILE A 17 -16.52 -57.24 -14.72
N LEU A 18 -16.13 -56.68 -13.57
CA LEU A 18 -16.42 -57.28 -12.26
C LEU A 18 -17.94 -57.33 -11.98
N ILE A 19 -18.65 -56.25 -12.29
CA ILE A 19 -20.11 -56.15 -12.14
C ILE A 19 -20.83 -57.17 -13.04
N LYS A 20 -20.41 -57.29 -14.30
CA LYS A 20 -20.95 -58.29 -15.23
C LYS A 20 -20.78 -59.73 -14.74
N ASN A 21 -19.74 -59.98 -13.94
CA ASN A 21 -19.49 -61.29 -13.32
C ASN A 21 -20.10 -61.44 -11.91
N GLY A 22 -21.05 -60.56 -11.54
CA GLY A 22 -21.86 -60.68 -10.32
C GLY A 22 -21.20 -60.06 -9.05
N LEU A 23 -20.08 -59.36 -9.17
CA LEU A 23 -19.43 -58.68 -8.05
C LEU A 23 -19.90 -57.21 -7.92
N THR A 24 -19.81 -56.66 -6.74
CA THR A 24 -20.01 -55.20 -6.55
C THR A 24 -18.69 -54.50 -6.69
N ALA A 25 -18.52 -53.65 -7.69
CA ALA A 25 -17.30 -52.94 -7.95
C ALA A 25 -17.55 -51.45 -8.19
N THR A 26 -16.55 -50.62 -7.98
CA THR A 26 -16.57 -49.17 -8.20
C THR A 26 -15.18 -48.67 -8.58
N THR A 27 -15.17 -47.45 -9.12
CA THR A 27 -13.96 -46.67 -9.41
C THR A 27 -14.25 -45.22 -9.15
N LEU A 28 -13.21 -44.37 -9.17
CA LEU A 28 -13.35 -42.91 -9.21
C LEU A 28 -13.40 -42.42 -10.68
N ASP A 29 -14.01 -41.28 -10.91
CA ASP A 29 -14.34 -40.71 -12.23
C ASP A 29 -13.13 -40.44 -13.17
N SER A 30 -11.93 -40.21 -12.61
CA SER A 30 -10.70 -39.91 -13.36
C SER A 30 -9.51 -40.79 -12.94
N GLY A 31 -9.75 -42.00 -12.43
CA GLY A 31 -8.71 -42.94 -12.01
C GLY A 31 -7.78 -42.36 -10.95
N ALA A 32 -6.45 -42.50 -11.12
CA ALA A 32 -5.45 -42.01 -10.16
C ALA A 32 -5.45 -40.50 -9.91
N ASN A 33 -5.97 -39.69 -10.84
CA ASN A 33 -6.06 -38.24 -10.74
C ASN A 33 -7.36 -37.72 -10.10
N SER A 34 -8.32 -38.60 -9.76
CA SER A 34 -9.62 -38.22 -9.16
C SER A 34 -9.45 -37.50 -7.83
N VAL A 35 -10.38 -36.62 -7.51
CA VAL A 35 -10.48 -36.00 -6.18
C VAL A 35 -11.36 -36.88 -5.30
N TRP A 36 -10.93 -37.12 -4.04
CA TRP A 36 -11.78 -37.75 -3.06
C TRP A 36 -12.63 -36.69 -2.36
N TYR A 37 -13.92 -36.94 -2.25
CA TYR A 37 -14.85 -36.10 -1.53
C TYR A 37 -15.32 -36.81 -0.25
N ASP A 38 -15.39 -36.10 0.87
CA ASP A 38 -15.69 -36.66 2.19
C ASP A 38 -17.01 -37.44 2.24
N TYR A 39 -18.00 -37.04 1.44
CA TYR A 39 -19.27 -37.74 1.38
C TYR A 39 -19.17 -39.13 0.74
N TYR A 40 -18.06 -39.48 0.10
CA TYR A 40 -17.84 -40.86 -0.39
C TYR A 40 -17.68 -41.85 0.75
N ASN A 41 -17.15 -41.38 1.92
CA ASN A 41 -16.94 -42.26 3.10
C ASN A 41 -18.24 -42.94 3.56
N ASP A 42 -19.38 -42.27 3.44
CA ASP A 42 -20.69 -42.79 3.84
C ASP A 42 -21.10 -44.03 3.03
N TYR A 43 -20.63 -44.20 1.80
CA TYR A 43 -20.92 -45.35 0.95
C TYR A 43 -20.10 -46.59 1.34
N PHE A 44 -19.00 -46.43 2.07
CA PHE A 44 -18.08 -47.48 2.47
C PHE A 44 -18.15 -47.82 3.96
N ASP A 45 -18.93 -47.06 4.73
CA ASP A 45 -19.12 -47.35 6.17
C ASP A 45 -19.65 -48.75 6.39
N LYS A 46 -19.01 -49.51 7.30
CA LYS A 46 -19.33 -50.90 7.67
C LYS A 46 -19.28 -51.91 6.53
N LYS A 47 -18.58 -51.61 5.43
CA LYS A 47 -18.38 -52.51 4.30
C LYS A 47 -16.94 -52.96 4.22
N GLU A 48 -16.76 -54.20 3.75
CA GLU A 48 -15.44 -54.70 3.38
C GLU A 48 -15.07 -54.13 2.00
N VAL A 49 -13.92 -53.42 1.93
CA VAL A 49 -13.44 -52.85 0.68
C VAL A 49 -12.15 -53.56 0.28
N ILE A 50 -12.11 -54.06 -0.95
CA ILE A 50 -10.92 -54.67 -1.55
C ILE A 50 -10.49 -53.86 -2.75
N ILE A 51 -9.25 -53.38 -2.74
CA ILE A 51 -8.66 -52.63 -3.83
C ILE A 51 -7.86 -53.55 -4.72
N ILE A 52 -8.08 -53.50 -6.03
CA ILE A 52 -7.29 -54.23 -7.04
C ILE A 52 -6.62 -53.19 -7.93
N PRO A 53 -5.34 -52.88 -7.68
CA PRO A 53 -4.60 -51.92 -8.50
C PRO A 53 -4.18 -52.55 -9.84
N ASP A 54 -4.05 -51.71 -10.87
CA ASP A 54 -3.38 -52.08 -12.10
C ASP A 54 -1.89 -52.37 -11.83
N ASN A 55 -1.29 -53.26 -12.63
CA ASN A 55 0.10 -53.66 -12.41
C ASN A 55 1.11 -52.63 -12.93
N ASP A 56 0.98 -51.37 -12.41
CA ASP A 56 1.90 -50.29 -12.70
C ASP A 56 2.05 -49.30 -11.53
N ASN A 57 2.86 -48.24 -11.74
CA ASN A 57 3.07 -47.21 -10.73
C ASN A 57 1.83 -46.33 -10.48
N ALA A 58 0.94 -46.16 -11.46
CA ALA A 58 -0.28 -45.37 -11.32
C ALA A 58 -1.29 -46.13 -10.46
N GLY A 59 -1.51 -47.44 -10.76
CA GLY A 59 -2.35 -48.32 -9.97
C GLY A 59 -1.89 -48.44 -8.51
N ASN A 60 -0.59 -48.53 -8.27
CA ASN A 60 -0.06 -48.56 -6.89
C ASN A 60 -0.35 -47.27 -6.14
N LYS A 61 -0.20 -46.10 -6.79
CA LYS A 61 -0.54 -44.80 -6.19
C LYS A 61 -2.02 -44.66 -5.93
N TYR A 62 -2.83 -45.14 -6.85
CA TYR A 62 -4.29 -45.17 -6.71
C TYR A 62 -4.70 -45.97 -5.48
N ALA A 63 -4.13 -47.17 -5.31
CA ALA A 63 -4.41 -48.00 -4.13
C ALA A 63 -4.02 -47.31 -2.82
N VAL A 64 -2.83 -46.67 -2.76
CA VAL A 64 -2.40 -45.92 -1.58
C VAL A 64 -3.37 -44.81 -1.26
N LYS A 65 -3.80 -44.03 -2.26
CA LYS A 65 -4.78 -42.95 -2.10
C LYS A 65 -6.10 -43.44 -1.51
N ILE A 66 -6.66 -44.55 -2.01
CA ILE A 66 -7.89 -45.13 -1.46
C ILE A 66 -7.66 -45.57 0.00
N LEU A 67 -6.52 -46.18 0.31
CA LEU A 67 -6.15 -46.58 1.67
C LEU A 67 -5.95 -45.41 2.63
N GLU A 68 -5.70 -44.20 2.14
CA GLU A 68 -5.67 -42.98 2.96
C GLU A 68 -7.06 -42.59 3.45
N HIS A 69 -8.08 -42.77 2.61
CA HIS A 69 -9.46 -42.39 2.91
C HIS A 69 -10.28 -43.57 3.49
N ILE A 70 -9.93 -44.81 3.16
CA ILE A 70 -10.55 -46.02 3.72
C ILE A 70 -9.45 -46.88 4.36
N PRO A 71 -8.99 -46.59 5.58
CA PRO A 71 -7.86 -47.30 6.23
C PRO A 71 -8.14 -48.77 6.52
N THR A 72 -9.41 -49.19 6.54
CA THR A 72 -9.85 -50.57 6.76
C THR A 72 -9.86 -51.41 5.49
N ALA A 73 -9.63 -50.81 4.31
CA ALA A 73 -9.59 -51.54 3.04
C ALA A 73 -8.35 -52.44 2.96
N ASN A 74 -8.49 -53.54 2.23
CA ASN A 74 -7.40 -54.45 1.90
C ASN A 74 -7.07 -54.35 0.40
N VAL A 75 -5.82 -54.69 0.05
CA VAL A 75 -5.36 -54.72 -1.34
C VAL A 75 -5.09 -56.16 -1.76
N ILE A 76 -5.57 -56.53 -2.95
CA ILE A 76 -5.22 -57.76 -3.64
C ILE A 76 -4.33 -57.39 -4.84
N VAL A 77 -3.16 -57.94 -4.92
CA VAL A 77 -2.27 -57.82 -6.09
C VAL A 77 -2.43 -59.10 -6.92
N LEU A 78 -2.85 -58.95 -8.16
CA LEU A 78 -3.00 -60.05 -9.08
C LEU A 78 -1.61 -60.54 -9.52
N SER A 79 -1.43 -61.89 -9.54
CA SER A 79 -0.26 -62.53 -10.14
C SER A 79 -0.46 -62.67 -11.64
N ASP A 80 0.64 -62.91 -12.35
CA ASP A 80 0.65 -63.26 -13.79
C ASP A 80 0.13 -62.14 -14.71
N LEU A 81 0.27 -60.86 -14.29
CA LEU A 81 0.03 -59.69 -15.11
C LEU A 81 1.35 -59.06 -15.59
N ASP A 82 1.39 -58.71 -16.87
CA ASP A 82 2.48 -57.90 -17.43
C ASP A 82 2.33 -56.41 -16.96
N GLU A 83 3.40 -55.64 -17.21
CA GLU A 83 3.38 -54.20 -16.84
C GLU A 83 2.25 -53.45 -17.55
N LYS A 84 1.43 -52.70 -16.80
CA LYS A 84 0.23 -51.97 -17.25
C LYS A 84 -1.00 -52.81 -17.53
N GLU A 85 -0.99 -54.08 -17.22
CA GLU A 85 -2.20 -54.90 -17.28
C GLU A 85 -3.06 -54.73 -16.03
N ASP A 86 -4.37 -54.90 -16.21
CA ASP A 86 -5.40 -54.67 -15.24
C ASP A 86 -6.23 -55.94 -14.94
N VAL A 87 -7.20 -55.86 -14.06
CA VAL A 87 -8.10 -56.99 -13.71
C VAL A 87 -8.90 -57.49 -14.91
N TYR A 88 -9.16 -56.68 -15.92
CA TYR A 88 -9.82 -57.07 -17.14
C TYR A 88 -8.93 -58.04 -17.97
N ASP A 89 -7.63 -57.73 -18.07
CA ASP A 89 -6.66 -58.54 -18.79
C ASP A 89 -6.41 -59.86 -18.03
N TRP A 90 -6.38 -59.81 -16.69
CA TRP A 90 -6.30 -61.01 -15.85
C TRP A 90 -7.48 -61.99 -16.07
N LEU A 91 -8.70 -61.47 -16.16
CA LEU A 91 -9.87 -62.31 -16.49
C LEU A 91 -9.84 -62.86 -17.91
N LYS A 92 -9.27 -62.09 -18.86
CA LYS A 92 -9.09 -62.56 -20.25
C LYS A 92 -8.04 -63.65 -20.41
N SER A 93 -7.02 -63.67 -19.56
CA SER A 93 -5.99 -64.72 -19.57
C SER A 93 -6.46 -66.06 -19.05
N GLY A 94 -7.75 -66.18 -18.66
CA GLY A 94 -8.42 -67.44 -18.30
C GLY A 94 -8.72 -67.59 -16.81
N HIS A 95 -8.49 -66.55 -15.99
CA HIS A 95 -8.86 -66.55 -14.58
C HIS A 95 -10.34 -66.28 -14.37
N ASN A 96 -10.88 -66.70 -13.21
CA ASN A 96 -12.27 -66.53 -12.86
C ASN A 96 -12.41 -65.58 -11.62
N VAL A 97 -13.47 -64.79 -11.58
CA VAL A 97 -13.77 -63.88 -10.45
C VAL A 97 -13.88 -64.62 -9.10
N SER A 98 -14.23 -65.90 -9.09
CA SER A 98 -14.28 -66.75 -7.88
C SER A 98 -12.89 -66.91 -7.22
N GLU A 99 -11.80 -66.75 -7.98
CA GLU A 99 -10.43 -66.84 -7.47
C GLU A 99 -10.04 -65.63 -6.63
N LEU A 100 -10.64 -64.46 -6.88
CA LEU A 100 -10.35 -63.23 -6.13
C LEU A 100 -10.55 -63.38 -4.61
N GLY A 101 -11.55 -64.19 -4.19
CA GLY A 101 -11.84 -64.44 -2.79
C GLY A 101 -10.74 -65.23 -2.06
N GLY A 102 -9.94 -66.01 -2.81
CA GLY A 102 -8.85 -66.86 -2.30
C GLY A 102 -7.46 -66.18 -2.30
N LEU A 103 -7.34 -65.03 -2.93
CA LEU A 103 -6.05 -64.32 -3.05
C LEU A 103 -5.66 -63.67 -1.72
N PRO A 104 -4.35 -63.54 -1.43
CA PRO A 104 -3.85 -62.91 -0.22
C PRO A 104 -4.29 -61.44 -0.17
N LYS A 105 -4.96 -61.06 0.94
CA LYS A 105 -5.34 -59.68 1.24
C LYS A 105 -4.22 -59.01 2.05
N MET A 106 -3.77 -57.85 1.63
CA MET A 106 -2.74 -57.04 2.31
C MET A 106 -3.35 -55.80 2.90
N ASN A 107 -3.05 -55.52 4.15
CA ASN A 107 -3.39 -54.22 4.74
C ASN A 107 -2.43 -53.12 4.23
N LYS A 108 -2.71 -51.86 4.59
CA LYS A 108 -1.94 -50.67 4.17
C LYS A 108 -0.43 -50.84 4.41
N THR A 109 -0.05 -51.34 5.59
CA THR A 109 1.37 -51.46 5.99
C THR A 109 2.07 -52.54 5.19
N GLU A 110 1.41 -53.71 4.98
CA GLU A 110 1.92 -54.83 4.21
C GLU A 110 2.04 -54.48 2.73
N PHE A 111 1.06 -53.77 2.16
CA PHE A 111 1.08 -53.35 0.75
C PHE A 111 2.20 -52.37 0.49
N ILE A 112 2.39 -51.34 1.35
CA ILE A 112 3.46 -50.37 1.22
C ILE A 112 4.84 -51.05 1.38
N SER A 113 5.00 -51.97 2.32
CA SER A 113 6.27 -52.68 2.52
C SER A 113 6.62 -53.60 1.35
N LYS A 114 5.65 -54.26 0.72
CA LYS A 114 5.83 -55.16 -0.43
C LYS A 114 6.09 -54.38 -1.72
N SER A 115 5.43 -53.26 -1.92
CA SER A 115 5.68 -52.36 -3.04
C SER A 115 7.06 -51.70 -2.95
N SER A 116 7.60 -51.57 -1.73
CA SER A 116 8.98 -51.08 -1.46
C SER A 116 10.07 -52.17 -1.63
N SER A 117 9.72 -53.45 -1.65
CA SER A 117 10.72 -54.58 -1.71
C SER A 117 11.06 -55.03 -3.14
N LYS A 118 10.42 -54.55 -4.19
CA LYS A 118 10.95 -54.57 -5.54
C LYS A 118 12.03 -53.49 -5.63
N LYS A 119 13.25 -53.85 -5.20
CA LYS A 119 14.44 -53.01 -5.28
C LYS A 119 14.71 -52.59 -6.73
N THR A 120 14.26 -51.40 -7.06
CA THR A 120 14.93 -50.52 -8.00
C THR A 120 14.87 -49.14 -7.38
N ASP A 121 16.01 -48.71 -6.82
CA ASP A 121 16.31 -47.35 -6.38
C ASP A 121 15.32 -46.64 -5.41
N VAL A 122 15.33 -47.04 -4.14
CA VAL A 122 14.69 -46.27 -3.03
C VAL A 122 15.21 -44.83 -2.94
N THR A 123 16.40 -44.55 -3.49
CA THR A 123 16.93 -43.18 -3.67
C THR A 123 16.20 -42.38 -4.75
N LYS A 124 15.63 -43.04 -5.78
CA LYS A 124 14.88 -42.36 -6.85
C LYS A 124 13.35 -42.28 -6.61
N LEU A 125 12.79 -43.08 -5.70
CA LEU A 125 11.36 -43.02 -5.35
C LEU A 125 11.05 -41.86 -4.37
N ASN A 126 12.01 -41.45 -3.56
CA ASN A 126 11.94 -40.20 -2.83
C ASN A 126 12.17 -38.94 -3.70
N GLU A 127 12.72 -39.12 -4.92
CA GLU A 127 12.92 -38.03 -5.89
C GLU A 127 11.75 -37.87 -6.88
N ASN A 128 10.76 -38.78 -6.93
CA ASN A 128 9.67 -38.77 -7.91
C ASN A 128 8.24 -38.63 -7.38
N ILE A 129 8.05 -38.37 -6.09
CA ILE A 129 6.96 -37.47 -5.71
C ILE A 129 7.50 -36.11 -6.22
N LYS A 130 7.05 -35.66 -7.39
CA LYS A 130 7.20 -34.25 -7.78
C LYS A 130 6.49 -33.49 -6.69
N GLU A 131 7.26 -33.22 -5.61
CA GLU A 131 6.83 -32.38 -4.52
C GLU A 131 6.24 -31.15 -5.19
N ASN A 132 4.98 -30.89 -4.99
CA ASN A 132 4.34 -29.74 -5.59
C ASN A 132 5.05 -28.52 -5.05
N GLN A 133 5.87 -27.89 -5.90
CA GLN A 133 6.68 -26.75 -5.48
C GLN A 133 5.81 -25.63 -4.89
N THR A 134 4.57 -25.52 -5.37
CA THR A 134 3.58 -24.57 -4.84
C THR A 134 3.24 -24.89 -3.39
N ASP A 135 2.92 -26.15 -3.07
CA ASP A 135 2.56 -26.57 -1.72
C ASP A 135 3.77 -26.44 -0.77
N THR A 136 4.97 -26.77 -1.28
CA THR A 136 6.21 -26.54 -0.52
C THR A 136 6.40 -25.05 -0.19
N ILE A 137 6.18 -24.15 -1.16
CA ILE A 137 6.29 -22.69 -0.93
C ILE A 137 5.26 -22.23 0.10
N LEU A 138 4.03 -22.71 0.02
CA LEU A 138 2.96 -22.40 0.97
C LEU A 138 3.31 -22.89 2.38
N SER A 139 3.79 -24.12 2.52
CA SER A 139 4.24 -24.65 3.81
C SER A 139 5.38 -23.81 4.40
N LEU A 140 6.38 -23.46 3.58
CA LEU A 140 7.50 -22.62 4.00
C LEU A 140 7.05 -21.21 4.44
N PHE A 141 6.04 -20.63 3.80
CA PHE A 141 5.46 -19.36 4.22
C PHE A 141 4.97 -19.44 5.67
N TYR A 142 4.16 -20.44 6.01
CA TYR A 142 3.62 -20.61 7.36
C TYR A 142 4.67 -21.10 8.37
N GLU A 143 5.59 -21.99 7.99
CA GLU A 143 6.71 -22.46 8.83
C GLU A 143 7.61 -21.31 9.31
N ASN A 144 7.74 -20.25 8.49
CA ASN A 144 8.50 -19.04 8.86
C ASN A 144 7.67 -17.99 9.61
N ASN A 145 6.54 -18.37 10.22
CA ASN A 145 5.66 -17.49 10.99
C ASN A 145 5.21 -16.24 10.22
N ALA A 146 5.12 -16.32 8.91
CA ALA A 146 4.56 -15.25 8.10
C ALA A 146 3.05 -15.15 8.29
N LYS A 147 2.53 -13.92 8.28
CA LYS A 147 1.10 -13.64 8.47
C LYS A 147 0.55 -12.89 7.27
N LEU A 148 -0.66 -13.23 6.85
CA LEU A 148 -1.39 -12.49 5.83
C LEU A 148 -2.08 -11.27 6.44
N LEU A 149 -2.10 -10.17 5.71
CA LEU A 149 -2.73 -8.90 6.09
C LEU A 149 -3.52 -8.35 4.91
N ILE A 150 -4.61 -7.63 5.22
CA ILE A 150 -5.35 -6.83 4.24
C ILE A 150 -5.29 -5.37 4.70
N ASP A 151 -4.89 -4.45 3.82
CA ASP A 151 -4.90 -3.03 4.14
C ASP A 151 -6.32 -2.43 4.13
N SER A 152 -6.44 -1.16 4.52
CA SER A 152 -7.72 -0.43 4.54
C SER A 152 -8.39 -0.33 3.16
N THR A 153 -7.63 -0.46 2.08
CA THR A 153 -8.10 -0.37 0.69
C THR A 153 -8.36 -1.73 0.04
N GLY A 154 -8.08 -2.84 0.75
CA GLY A 154 -8.32 -4.21 0.28
C GLY A 154 -7.15 -4.83 -0.48
N ASN A 155 -5.95 -4.25 -0.45
CA ASN A 155 -4.76 -4.89 -1.00
C ASN A 155 -4.18 -5.92 -0.03
N TYR A 156 -3.56 -6.97 -0.58
CA TYR A 156 -3.04 -8.10 0.18
C TYR A 156 -1.56 -7.93 0.47
N TYR A 157 -1.19 -8.16 1.72
CA TYR A 157 0.18 -8.08 2.22
C TYR A 157 0.53 -9.31 3.05
N ALA A 158 1.81 -9.49 3.28
CA ALA A 158 2.35 -10.43 4.25
C ALA A 158 3.28 -9.70 5.22
N SER A 159 3.14 -9.98 6.50
CA SER A 159 4.16 -9.73 7.50
C SER A 159 5.10 -10.93 7.53
N ILE A 160 6.35 -10.74 7.21
CA ILE A 160 7.37 -11.77 7.09
C ILE A 160 8.51 -11.53 8.08
N ALA A 161 9.02 -12.60 8.68
CA ALA A 161 10.22 -12.52 9.51
C ALA A 161 11.46 -12.53 8.62
N VAL A 162 12.32 -11.54 8.79
CA VAL A 162 13.62 -11.42 8.11
C VAL A 162 14.68 -11.16 9.16
N ASN A 163 15.59 -12.12 9.37
CA ASN A 163 16.59 -12.06 10.44
C ASN A 163 15.94 -11.83 11.82
N SER A 164 16.16 -10.66 12.44
CA SER A 164 15.68 -10.30 13.78
C SER A 164 14.46 -9.38 13.79
N HIS A 165 13.90 -9.01 12.63
CA HIS A 165 12.80 -8.05 12.52
C HIS A 165 11.69 -8.57 11.59
N LYS A 166 10.56 -7.84 11.54
CA LYS A 166 9.44 -8.13 10.65
C LYS A 166 9.36 -7.09 9.55
N GLU A 167 9.04 -7.56 8.34
CA GLU A 167 8.81 -6.73 7.18
C GLU A 167 7.40 -6.93 6.63
N VAL A 168 6.72 -5.85 6.24
CA VAL A 168 5.44 -5.91 5.56
C VAL A 168 5.69 -5.78 4.05
N LYS A 169 5.32 -6.81 3.29
CA LYS A 169 5.49 -6.86 1.83
C LYS A 169 4.15 -7.10 1.15
N ARG A 170 3.91 -6.40 0.06
CA ARG A 170 2.74 -6.62 -0.78
C ARG A 170 2.88 -7.96 -1.51
N LEU A 171 1.84 -8.79 -1.53
CA LEU A 171 1.92 -10.16 -2.08
C LEU A 171 2.25 -10.18 -3.57
N ASP A 172 1.81 -9.19 -4.34
CA ASP A 172 2.09 -9.08 -5.77
C ASP A 172 3.45 -8.42 -6.10
N SER A 173 4.21 -7.98 -5.07
CA SER A 173 5.51 -7.34 -5.26
C SER A 173 6.60 -8.34 -5.65
N GLU A 174 7.57 -7.89 -6.44
CA GLU A 174 8.75 -8.70 -6.77
C GLU A 174 9.59 -9.05 -5.53
N ASP A 175 9.66 -8.14 -4.55
CA ASP A 175 10.41 -8.37 -3.31
C ASP A 175 9.82 -9.54 -2.50
N PHE A 176 8.49 -9.66 -2.47
CA PHE A 176 7.83 -10.81 -1.81
C PHE A 176 8.09 -12.12 -2.57
N LYS A 177 8.01 -12.11 -3.90
CA LYS A 177 8.33 -13.28 -4.72
C LYS A 177 9.79 -13.72 -4.54
N TYR A 178 10.73 -12.78 -4.47
CA TYR A 178 12.14 -13.10 -4.21
C TYR A 178 12.34 -13.69 -2.81
N TRP A 179 11.61 -13.24 -1.81
CA TRP A 179 11.65 -13.83 -0.48
C TRP A 179 11.13 -15.29 -0.49
N LEU A 180 10.04 -15.58 -1.18
CA LEU A 180 9.55 -16.97 -1.36
C LEU A 180 10.57 -17.85 -2.07
N ILE A 181 11.20 -17.33 -3.13
CA ILE A 181 12.27 -18.03 -3.87
C ILE A 181 13.46 -18.30 -2.95
N TYR A 182 13.86 -17.32 -2.13
CA TYR A 182 14.95 -17.46 -1.17
C TYR A 182 14.65 -18.55 -0.13
N LEU A 183 13.46 -18.58 0.46
CA LEU A 183 13.05 -19.63 1.40
C LEU A 183 13.11 -21.02 0.75
N PHE A 184 12.53 -21.14 -0.43
CA PHE A 184 12.50 -22.42 -1.16
C PHE A 184 13.92 -22.90 -1.48
N ARG A 185 14.76 -22.00 -1.99
CA ARG A 185 16.16 -22.32 -2.34
C ARG A 185 16.98 -22.75 -1.12
N ASN A 186 16.80 -22.08 0.00
CA ASN A 186 17.49 -22.44 1.25
C ASN A 186 17.07 -23.82 1.75
N LYS A 187 15.79 -24.20 1.58
CA LYS A 187 15.29 -25.51 2.01
C LYS A 187 15.64 -26.64 1.05
N LYS A 188 15.58 -26.38 -0.27
CA LYS A 188 15.67 -27.41 -1.30
C LYS A 188 16.98 -27.42 -2.09
N GLY A 189 17.79 -26.38 -2.03
CA GLY A 189 19.06 -26.26 -2.75
C GLY A 189 18.94 -25.88 -4.23
N TYR A 190 17.72 -25.71 -4.78
CA TYR A 190 17.50 -25.29 -6.17
C TYR A 190 16.39 -24.23 -6.25
N THR A 191 16.26 -23.58 -7.40
CA THR A 191 15.29 -22.51 -7.62
C THR A 191 13.93 -23.07 -8.07
N PRO A 192 12.79 -22.62 -7.49
CA PRO A 192 11.47 -23.06 -7.91
C PRO A 192 11.11 -22.52 -9.29
N LYS A 193 10.16 -23.16 -9.97
CA LYS A 193 9.60 -22.66 -11.23
C LYS A 193 8.83 -21.36 -11.00
N LYS A 194 8.88 -20.45 -11.97
CA LYS A 194 8.17 -19.17 -11.91
C LYS A 194 6.65 -19.38 -11.75
N GLU A 195 6.09 -20.37 -12.43
CA GLU A 195 4.68 -20.74 -12.35
C GLU A 195 4.28 -21.17 -10.94
N SER A 196 5.11 -21.96 -10.26
CA SER A 196 4.85 -22.41 -8.89
C SER A 196 4.85 -21.25 -7.88
N VAL A 197 5.76 -20.27 -8.04
CA VAL A 197 5.77 -19.05 -7.23
C VAL A 197 4.52 -18.22 -7.50
N SER A 198 4.10 -18.08 -8.76
CA SER A 198 2.90 -17.33 -9.13
C SER A 198 1.62 -17.98 -8.57
N GLN A 199 1.52 -19.31 -8.64
CA GLN A 199 0.42 -20.06 -8.04
C GLN A 199 0.38 -19.93 -6.53
N ALA A 200 1.52 -19.99 -5.84
CA ALA A 200 1.61 -19.79 -4.40
C ALA A 200 1.15 -18.37 -3.99
N VAL A 201 1.57 -17.32 -4.73
CA VAL A 201 1.08 -15.95 -4.50
C VAL A 201 -0.43 -15.85 -4.69
N SER A 202 -0.98 -16.51 -5.72
CA SER A 202 -2.43 -16.53 -5.96
C SER A 202 -3.19 -17.23 -4.83
N ALA A 203 -2.68 -18.37 -4.35
CA ALA A 203 -3.25 -19.09 -3.21
C ALA A 203 -3.21 -18.26 -1.92
N LEU A 204 -2.06 -17.61 -1.61
CA LEU A 204 -1.94 -16.72 -0.45
C LEU A 204 -2.89 -15.52 -0.56
N SER A 205 -3.11 -14.99 -1.77
CA SER A 205 -4.07 -13.90 -1.99
C SER A 205 -5.51 -14.36 -1.75
N ALA A 206 -5.86 -15.59 -2.17
CA ALA A 206 -7.16 -16.18 -1.88
C ALA A 206 -7.34 -16.41 -0.37
N ASN A 207 -6.34 -16.97 0.31
CA ASN A 207 -6.39 -17.15 1.76
C ASN A 207 -6.54 -15.79 2.48
N ALA A 208 -5.80 -14.76 2.05
CA ALA A 208 -5.98 -13.41 2.61
C ALA A 208 -7.44 -12.94 2.45
N LEU A 209 -8.02 -13.08 1.25
CA LEU A 209 -9.37 -12.62 0.96
C LEU A 209 -10.45 -13.30 1.82
N TYR A 210 -10.35 -14.62 2.02
CA TYR A 210 -11.41 -15.40 2.67
C TYR A 210 -11.18 -15.65 4.17
N GLU A 211 -9.94 -15.61 4.65
CA GLU A 211 -9.60 -15.92 6.04
C GLU A 211 -9.43 -14.67 6.90
N ILE A 212 -8.95 -13.56 6.32
CA ILE A 212 -8.68 -12.33 7.08
C ILE A 212 -9.92 -11.45 7.14
N LYS A 213 -10.47 -11.28 8.33
CA LYS A 213 -11.69 -10.47 8.57
C LYS A 213 -11.39 -9.01 8.89
N GLU A 214 -10.27 -8.75 9.56
CA GLU A 214 -9.90 -7.42 10.02
C GLU A 214 -8.90 -6.77 9.08
N ARG A 215 -9.10 -5.49 8.82
CA ARG A 215 -8.19 -4.70 7.99
C ARG A 215 -7.13 -4.05 8.85
N THR A 216 -5.88 -4.12 8.41
CA THR A 216 -4.73 -3.52 9.09
C THR A 216 -4.40 -2.17 8.46
N PRO A 217 -4.42 -1.06 9.22
CA PRO A 217 -4.00 0.23 8.69
C PRO A 217 -2.48 0.24 8.47
N LEU A 218 -2.08 0.23 7.21
CA LEU A 218 -0.67 0.28 6.81
C LEU A 218 -0.29 1.69 6.35
N SER A 219 0.86 2.14 6.78
CA SER A 219 1.39 3.48 6.53
C SER A 219 2.74 3.44 5.81
N VAL A 220 3.12 4.58 5.22
CA VAL A 220 4.40 4.68 4.48
C VAL A 220 5.54 5.19 5.37
N ARG A 221 5.31 6.17 6.23
CA ARG A 221 6.36 6.82 7.04
C ARG A 221 5.89 7.17 8.45
N VAL A 222 4.65 7.61 8.59
CA VAL A 222 4.07 8.06 9.85
C VAL A 222 2.80 7.26 10.11
N ALA A 223 2.62 6.76 11.32
CA ALA A 223 1.48 5.97 11.73
C ALA A 223 0.98 6.37 13.11
N LYS A 224 -0.23 5.95 13.46
CA LYS A 224 -0.81 6.11 14.80
C LYS A 224 -1.39 4.78 15.25
N THR A 225 -1.17 4.46 16.53
CA THR A 225 -1.88 3.41 17.25
C THR A 225 -2.32 3.99 18.59
N ASP A 226 -3.63 3.98 18.86
CA ASP A 226 -4.21 4.64 20.02
C ASP A 226 -3.72 6.09 20.18
N GLU A 227 -3.08 6.42 21.30
CA GLU A 227 -2.51 7.75 21.57
C GLU A 227 -1.01 7.86 21.23
N THR A 228 -0.43 6.87 20.53
CA THR A 228 0.98 6.80 20.19
C THR A 228 1.19 7.14 18.71
N PHE A 229 2.09 8.07 18.43
CA PHE A 229 2.57 8.31 17.07
C PHE A 229 3.85 7.54 16.81
N TRP A 230 4.00 7.10 15.57
CA TRP A 230 5.12 6.30 15.12
C TRP A 230 5.74 6.92 13.87
N TYR A 231 7.05 7.01 13.85
CA TYR A 231 7.81 7.47 12.69
C TYR A 231 8.82 6.41 12.26
N ASP A 232 8.66 5.87 11.04
CA ASP A 232 9.55 4.85 10.50
C ASP A 232 10.90 5.44 10.10
N LEU A 233 11.99 4.92 10.66
CA LEU A 233 13.34 5.32 10.29
C LEU A 233 13.80 4.74 8.95
N SER A 234 13.11 3.72 8.43
CA SER A 234 13.44 3.00 7.19
C SER A 234 14.91 2.56 7.12
N ASN A 235 15.56 2.37 8.27
CA ASN A 235 16.92 1.86 8.37
C ASN A 235 16.96 0.33 8.22
N SER A 236 18.17 -0.24 8.13
CA SER A 236 18.39 -1.69 7.99
C SER A 236 17.86 -2.49 9.18
N ASP A 237 17.84 -1.87 10.36
CA ASP A 237 17.44 -2.53 11.61
C ASP A 237 15.93 -2.48 11.84
N TYR A 238 15.17 -1.91 10.90
CA TYR A 238 13.71 -1.78 10.94
C TYR A 238 13.16 -1.06 12.17
N GLN A 239 13.93 -0.10 12.67
CA GLN A 239 13.57 0.72 13.81
C GLN A 239 12.53 1.79 13.45
N ALA A 240 11.72 2.14 14.45
CA ALA A 240 10.82 3.29 14.38
C ALA A 240 10.91 4.12 15.67
N VAL A 241 10.60 5.41 15.57
CA VAL A 241 10.48 6.28 16.72
C VAL A 241 9.05 6.20 17.24
N LYS A 242 8.90 5.83 18.50
CA LYS A 242 7.66 5.86 19.27
C LYS A 242 7.55 7.21 19.98
N ILE A 243 6.44 7.92 19.81
CA ILE A 243 6.21 9.26 20.35
C ILE A 243 4.90 9.26 21.15
N THR A 244 5.00 9.61 22.42
CA THR A 244 3.86 9.67 23.36
C THR A 244 3.86 11.01 24.10
N ALA A 245 2.88 11.25 24.96
CA ALA A 245 2.84 12.41 25.83
C ALA A 245 3.99 12.48 26.86
N ASP A 246 4.65 11.34 27.13
CA ASP A 246 5.72 11.23 28.14
C ASP A 246 7.13 11.35 27.54
N GLY A 247 7.25 11.36 26.22
CA GLY A 247 8.51 11.43 25.52
C GLY A 247 8.54 10.61 24.24
N TRP A 248 9.73 10.40 23.71
CA TRP A 248 9.94 9.53 22.57
C TRP A 248 11.10 8.55 22.80
N SER A 249 11.04 7.41 22.12
CA SER A 249 12.05 6.34 22.16
C SER A 249 12.23 5.74 20.75
N ILE A 250 13.37 5.10 20.54
CA ILE A 250 13.61 4.30 19.34
C ILE A 250 13.30 2.85 19.67
N GLU A 251 12.41 2.23 18.90
CA GLU A 251 11.97 0.85 19.10
C GLU A 251 12.54 -0.05 17.99
N ASP A 252 13.16 -1.16 18.37
CA ASP A 252 13.77 -2.14 17.45
C ASP A 252 12.72 -3.02 16.77
N ASN A 253 11.56 -3.23 17.40
CA ASN A 253 10.47 -4.05 16.87
C ASN A 253 9.13 -3.29 16.96
N PRO A 254 8.92 -2.26 16.12
CA PRO A 254 7.65 -1.57 16.08
C PRO A 254 6.53 -2.51 15.64
N PRO A 255 5.25 -2.19 15.96
CA PRO A 255 4.11 -2.89 15.38
C PRO A 255 4.15 -2.93 13.85
N GLU A 256 3.41 -3.87 13.25
CA GLU A 256 3.35 -4.08 11.79
C GLU A 256 2.55 -2.96 11.10
N LEU A 257 3.07 -1.74 11.11
CA LEU A 257 2.40 -0.52 10.67
C LEU A 257 2.91 0.02 9.32
N PHE A 258 4.12 -0.38 8.91
CA PHE A 258 4.81 0.29 7.81
C PHE A 258 5.04 -0.61 6.61
N VAL A 259 4.76 -0.05 5.42
CA VAL A 259 5.18 -0.60 4.13
C VAL A 259 6.37 0.22 3.65
N ARG A 260 7.55 -0.40 3.57
CA ARG A 260 8.76 0.24 3.05
C ARG A 260 8.87 0.07 1.55
N LEU A 261 9.21 1.15 0.88
CA LEU A 261 9.33 1.24 -0.57
C LEU A 261 10.79 1.48 -0.98
N ARG A 262 11.19 0.99 -2.17
CA ARG A 262 12.58 1.03 -2.63
C ARG A 262 13.21 2.42 -2.73
N HIS A 263 12.40 3.46 -2.93
CA HIS A 263 12.91 4.84 -3.03
C HIS A 263 13.14 5.51 -1.68
N GLN A 264 12.63 4.92 -0.58
CA GLN A 264 12.86 5.45 0.75
C GLN A 264 14.33 5.28 1.15
N ILE A 265 14.88 6.35 1.73
CA ILE A 265 16.23 6.36 2.29
C ILE A 265 16.13 6.30 3.81
N PRO A 266 17.08 5.60 4.49
CA PRO A 266 17.15 5.61 5.93
C PRO A 266 17.20 7.04 6.49
N GLN A 267 16.39 7.28 7.53
CA GLN A 267 16.48 8.51 8.31
C GLN A 267 17.63 8.39 9.32
N VAL A 268 18.22 9.52 9.65
CA VAL A 268 19.22 9.60 10.72
C VAL A 268 18.58 9.30 12.08
N LEU A 269 19.35 8.72 13.00
CA LEU A 269 18.90 8.53 14.37
C LEU A 269 18.74 9.90 15.07
N PRO A 270 17.56 10.21 15.62
CA PRO A 270 17.32 11.47 16.31
C PRO A 270 18.15 11.57 17.59
N LYS A 271 18.53 12.78 17.96
CA LYS A 271 19.29 13.08 19.18
C LYS A 271 18.56 14.10 20.03
N SER A 272 18.49 13.85 21.34
CA SER A 272 17.92 14.78 22.32
C SER A 272 18.72 16.08 22.43
N ASN A 273 18.11 17.08 23.09
CA ASN A 273 18.72 18.38 23.35
C ASN A 273 19.07 19.18 22.08
N GLY A 274 18.28 19.02 21.03
CA GLY A 274 18.38 19.80 19.80
C GLY A 274 17.73 21.18 19.89
N ASN A 275 17.83 21.92 18.78
CA ASN A 275 17.17 23.21 18.62
C ASN A 275 16.57 23.29 17.20
N ILE A 276 15.24 23.28 17.12
CA ILE A 276 14.52 23.34 15.85
C ILE A 276 14.73 24.65 15.09
N TYR A 277 15.01 25.74 15.80
CA TYR A 277 15.22 27.04 15.17
C TYR A 277 16.47 27.08 14.27
N LYS A 278 17.39 26.11 14.41
CA LYS A 278 18.50 25.93 13.47
C LYS A 278 18.07 25.70 12.03
N ILE A 279 16.81 25.29 11.81
CA ILE A 279 16.28 25.15 10.45
C ILE A 279 16.33 26.46 9.66
N PHE A 280 16.24 27.61 10.33
CA PHE A 280 16.31 28.94 9.71
C PHE A 280 17.71 29.34 9.26
N ASP A 281 18.75 28.61 9.65
CA ASP A 281 20.11 28.77 9.09
C ASP A 281 20.19 28.23 7.65
N TYR A 282 19.23 27.36 7.28
CA TYR A 282 19.17 26.66 6.00
C TYR A 282 17.98 27.08 5.11
N ILE A 283 16.88 27.50 5.71
CA ILE A 283 15.65 27.93 5.02
C ILE A 283 15.38 29.39 5.36
N ASN A 284 15.54 30.27 4.38
CA ASN A 284 15.52 31.73 4.58
C ASN A 284 14.09 32.29 4.66
N ILE A 285 13.39 32.00 5.75
CA ILE A 285 12.04 32.50 6.06
C ILE A 285 12.15 33.65 7.01
N ASN A 286 11.57 34.81 6.66
CA ASN A 286 11.57 36.00 7.51
C ASN A 286 10.27 36.15 8.30
N GLU A 287 9.14 35.94 7.67
CA GLU A 287 7.79 36.05 8.25
C GLU A 287 7.15 34.68 8.46
N ASN A 288 6.13 34.60 9.31
CA ASN A 288 5.35 33.38 9.56
C ASN A 288 6.19 32.18 10.03
N LYS A 289 7.23 32.44 10.82
CA LYS A 289 8.15 31.41 11.32
C LYS A 289 7.46 30.41 12.22
N THR A 290 6.55 30.87 13.06
CA THR A 290 5.77 30.00 13.97
C THR A 290 4.83 29.10 13.16
N LEU A 291 4.09 29.68 12.22
CA LEU A 291 3.21 28.92 11.32
C LEU A 291 3.98 27.85 10.53
N PHE A 292 5.16 28.21 10.00
CA PHE A 292 6.00 27.27 9.27
C PHE A 292 6.49 26.10 10.16
N LEU A 293 6.98 26.39 11.38
CA LEU A 293 7.40 25.35 12.33
C LEU A 293 6.24 24.44 12.71
N CYS A 294 5.07 25.02 13.02
CA CYS A 294 3.87 24.25 13.34
C CYS A 294 3.45 23.35 12.19
N TRP A 295 3.50 23.85 10.95
CA TRP A 295 3.24 23.04 9.76
C TRP A 295 4.27 21.90 9.61
N MET A 296 5.56 22.19 9.72
CA MET A 296 6.62 21.20 9.57
C MET A 296 6.52 20.08 10.62
N ILE A 297 6.27 20.44 11.89
CA ILE A 297 6.08 19.45 12.97
C ILE A 297 4.78 18.67 12.77
N SER A 298 3.70 19.32 12.31
CA SER A 298 2.44 18.62 12.04
C SER A 298 2.57 17.50 11.00
N CYS A 299 3.56 17.58 10.09
CA CYS A 299 3.84 16.52 9.13
C CYS A 299 4.21 15.17 9.77
N PHE A 300 4.48 15.13 11.07
CA PHE A 300 4.70 13.90 11.85
C PHE A 300 3.43 13.41 12.56
N ILE A 301 2.30 14.04 12.32
CA ILE A 301 0.98 13.64 12.84
C ILE A 301 0.20 12.98 11.71
N PRO A 302 -0.15 11.69 11.80
CA PRO A 302 -0.98 11.05 10.80
C PRO A 302 -2.46 11.48 10.94
N ASP A 303 -3.26 11.19 9.93
CA ASP A 303 -4.72 11.26 9.93
C ASP A 303 -5.35 12.65 10.07
N ILE A 304 -4.58 13.73 10.01
CA ILE A 304 -5.09 15.09 9.91
C ILE A 304 -4.87 15.67 8.51
N PRO A 305 -5.72 16.60 8.05
CA PRO A 305 -5.43 17.40 6.87
C PRO A 305 -4.27 18.36 7.16
N HIS A 306 -3.25 18.38 6.27
CA HIS A 306 -2.13 19.30 6.37
C HIS A 306 -2.28 20.41 5.33
N PRO A 307 -2.26 21.71 5.70
CA PRO A 307 -2.26 22.77 4.72
C PRO A 307 -1.01 22.67 3.84
N MET A 308 -1.18 22.97 2.57
CA MET A 308 -0.13 22.87 1.56
C MET A 308 0.69 24.16 1.52
N PRO A 309 1.96 24.19 1.95
CA PRO A 309 2.80 25.36 1.76
C PRO A 309 3.08 25.59 0.28
N ILE A 310 2.92 26.84 -0.11
CA ILE A 310 3.33 27.36 -1.41
C ILE A 310 4.54 28.23 -1.17
N PHE A 311 5.72 27.69 -1.49
CA PHE A 311 6.97 28.43 -1.39
C PHE A 311 7.10 29.36 -2.59
N HIS A 312 7.08 30.66 -2.31
CA HIS A 312 7.22 31.71 -3.31
C HIS A 312 8.39 32.64 -2.96
N GLY A 313 8.79 33.49 -3.88
CA GLY A 313 9.90 34.41 -3.72
C GLY A 313 10.71 34.55 -5.01
N GLU A 314 11.67 35.50 -5.00
CA GLU A 314 12.50 35.81 -6.17
C GLU A 314 13.36 34.63 -6.62
N LYS A 315 13.91 34.76 -7.84
CA LYS A 315 14.95 33.82 -8.30
C LYS A 315 16.17 33.95 -7.39
N GLY A 316 16.73 32.77 -6.97
CA GLY A 316 17.86 32.74 -6.05
C GLY A 316 17.47 32.72 -4.56
N ALA A 317 16.18 32.56 -4.22
CA ALA A 317 15.70 32.36 -2.84
C ALA A 317 15.84 30.92 -2.32
N ALA A 318 16.55 30.04 -3.01
CA ALA A 318 16.79 28.63 -2.66
C ALA A 318 15.53 27.79 -2.44
N LYS A 319 14.43 28.07 -3.14
CA LYS A 319 13.14 27.36 -2.99
C LYS A 319 13.26 25.85 -3.16
N SER A 320 13.90 25.38 -4.23
CA SER A 320 14.09 23.94 -4.51
C SER A 320 14.97 23.26 -3.46
N THR A 321 16.02 23.97 -2.99
CA THR A 321 16.89 23.48 -1.91
C THR A 321 16.10 23.35 -0.60
N SER A 322 15.26 24.33 -0.25
CA SER A 322 14.40 24.28 0.93
C SER A 322 13.43 23.10 0.87
N CYS A 323 12.79 22.86 -0.28
CA CYS A 323 11.93 21.69 -0.50
C CYS A 323 12.68 20.37 -0.33
N ALA A 324 13.91 20.27 -0.85
CA ALA A 324 14.74 19.07 -0.72
C ALA A 324 15.18 18.83 0.75
N LEU A 325 15.51 19.86 1.49
CA LEU A 325 15.85 19.77 2.92
C LEU A 325 14.63 19.33 3.75
N LEU A 326 13.44 19.89 3.46
CA LEU A 326 12.19 19.46 4.11
C LEU A 326 11.87 18.01 3.79
N LYS A 327 12.08 17.57 2.53
CA LYS A 327 11.92 16.15 2.17
C LYS A 327 12.86 15.28 2.99
N LYS A 328 14.08 15.72 3.22
CA LYS A 328 15.07 14.99 4.01
C LYS A 328 14.71 14.93 5.51
N ILE A 329 14.03 15.94 6.06
CA ILE A 329 13.52 15.91 7.44
C ILE A 329 12.31 14.97 7.56
N ILE A 330 11.31 15.16 6.69
CA ILE A 330 9.98 14.58 6.87
C ILE A 330 9.90 13.17 6.30
N ASP A 331 10.40 12.98 5.09
CA ASP A 331 10.26 11.71 4.34
C ASP A 331 11.44 11.53 3.36
N PRO A 332 12.64 11.19 3.89
CA PRO A 332 13.84 11.03 3.07
C PRO A 332 13.64 9.98 1.97
N SER A 333 14.02 10.37 0.75
CA SER A 333 13.82 9.59 -0.46
C SER A 333 14.95 9.84 -1.45
N SER A 334 15.20 8.89 -2.37
CA SER A 334 16.15 9.05 -3.48
C SER A 334 15.83 10.25 -4.38
N LEU A 335 14.58 10.70 -4.38
CA LEU A 335 14.12 11.92 -5.05
C LEU A 335 13.88 13.02 -4.01
N GLY A 336 14.74 14.03 -3.97
CA GLY A 336 14.62 15.15 -3.03
C GLY A 336 13.44 16.08 -3.33
N VAL A 337 13.04 16.19 -4.60
CA VAL A 337 11.86 16.93 -5.07
C VAL A 337 11.18 16.15 -6.20
N LEU A 338 9.91 16.42 -6.41
CA LEU A 338 9.08 15.73 -7.40
C LEU A 338 8.60 16.70 -8.47
N THR A 339 8.30 16.17 -9.65
CA THR A 339 7.62 16.92 -10.71
C THR A 339 6.12 16.71 -10.60
N LEU A 340 5.34 17.79 -10.64
CA LEU A 340 3.88 17.72 -10.65
C LEU A 340 3.39 17.10 -11.96
N GLN A 341 2.79 15.92 -11.85
CA GLN A 341 2.26 15.17 -13.00
C GLN A 341 0.84 15.64 -13.31
N LYS A 342 0.53 15.76 -14.62
CA LYS A 342 -0.83 16.14 -15.08
C LYS A 342 -1.77 14.94 -15.13
N ALA A 343 -1.23 13.74 -15.37
CA ALA A 343 -2.02 12.52 -15.43
C ALA A 343 -2.40 12.06 -14.00
N GLU A 344 -3.70 12.01 -13.71
CA GLU A 344 -4.24 11.62 -12.40
C GLU A 344 -3.68 10.28 -11.91
N ARG A 345 -3.53 9.30 -12.82
CA ARG A 345 -3.00 7.98 -12.48
C ARG A 345 -1.55 8.04 -11.95
N THR A 346 -0.69 8.80 -12.62
CA THR A 346 0.71 8.94 -12.18
C THR A 346 0.79 9.71 -10.87
N MET A 347 -0.09 10.71 -10.71
CA MET A 347 -0.23 11.45 -9.46
C MET A 347 -0.66 10.53 -8.32
N ALA A 348 -1.68 9.68 -8.53
CA ALA A 348 -2.15 8.72 -7.53
C ALA A 348 -1.04 7.76 -7.06
N VAL A 349 -0.20 7.27 -7.98
CA VAL A 349 0.97 6.44 -7.63
C VAL A 349 1.96 7.21 -6.75
N ASN A 350 2.28 8.47 -7.09
CA ASN A 350 3.15 9.30 -6.25
C ASN A 350 2.54 9.55 -4.87
N LEU A 351 1.25 9.85 -4.80
CA LEU A 351 0.52 10.07 -3.55
C LEU A 351 0.44 8.80 -2.69
N GLN A 352 0.39 7.62 -3.30
CA GLN A 352 0.43 6.36 -2.57
C GLN A 352 1.81 6.09 -1.97
N ASN A 353 2.87 6.40 -2.71
CA ASN A 353 4.22 5.96 -2.40
C ASN A 353 5.02 6.94 -1.53
N HIS A 354 4.62 8.20 -1.42
CA HIS A 354 5.31 9.20 -0.62
C HIS A 354 4.41 9.73 0.50
N TRP A 355 5.00 9.96 1.67
CA TRP A 355 4.33 10.66 2.77
C TRP A 355 4.33 12.18 2.55
N PHE A 356 5.49 12.75 2.17
CA PHE A 356 5.66 14.15 1.84
C PHE A 356 6.05 14.33 0.37
N LEU A 357 5.30 15.16 -0.35
CA LEU A 357 5.45 15.40 -1.79
C LEU A 357 5.77 16.88 -2.06
N PRO A 358 7.04 17.29 -2.07
CA PRO A 358 7.44 18.63 -2.51
C PRO A 358 7.52 18.67 -4.04
N PHE A 359 6.55 19.31 -4.69
CA PHE A 359 6.54 19.52 -6.14
C PHE A 359 7.31 20.79 -6.49
N ASP A 360 8.33 20.64 -7.32
CA ASP A 360 9.24 21.70 -7.71
C ASP A 360 8.88 22.30 -9.08
N ASN A 361 9.21 23.60 -9.22
CA ASN A 361 9.08 24.36 -10.47
C ASN A 361 7.67 24.29 -11.09
N VAL A 362 6.65 24.42 -10.26
CA VAL A 362 5.26 24.41 -10.68
C VAL A 362 4.91 25.77 -11.29
N SER A 363 4.52 25.80 -12.56
CA SER A 363 4.18 27.03 -13.26
C SER A 363 2.68 27.32 -13.33
N CYS A 364 1.87 26.27 -13.43
CA CYS A 364 0.41 26.38 -13.51
C CYS A 364 -0.23 25.04 -13.11
N ILE A 365 -1.33 25.10 -12.39
CA ILE A 365 -2.14 23.96 -11.99
C ILE A 365 -3.48 24.05 -12.73
N ASN A 366 -3.85 23.00 -13.47
CA ASN A 366 -5.15 22.88 -14.11
C ASN A 366 -6.23 22.45 -13.09
N GLU A 367 -7.50 22.49 -13.46
CA GLU A 367 -8.63 22.17 -12.58
C GLU A 367 -8.54 20.75 -12.02
N GLU A 368 -8.31 19.76 -12.87
CA GLU A 368 -8.23 18.33 -12.46
C GLU A 368 -7.10 18.08 -11.47
N THR A 369 -5.93 18.66 -11.70
CA THR A 369 -4.80 18.57 -10.76
C THR A 369 -5.09 19.28 -9.45
N SER A 370 -5.75 20.46 -9.50
CA SER A 370 -6.19 21.19 -8.30
C SER A 370 -7.13 20.35 -7.45
N ASP A 371 -8.14 19.72 -8.06
CA ASP A 371 -9.10 18.86 -7.37
C ASP A 371 -8.43 17.61 -6.79
N THR A 372 -7.46 17.02 -7.51
CA THR A 372 -6.66 15.90 -7.01
C THR A 372 -5.82 16.27 -5.79
N LEU A 373 -5.17 17.44 -5.81
CA LEU A 373 -4.41 17.96 -4.67
C LEU A 373 -5.33 18.24 -3.47
N CYS A 374 -6.50 18.87 -3.69
CA CYS A 374 -7.47 19.10 -2.63
C CYS A 374 -7.92 17.79 -1.97
N ARG A 375 -8.21 16.75 -2.77
CA ARG A 375 -8.57 15.41 -2.27
C ARG A 375 -7.41 14.77 -1.49
N ALA A 376 -6.19 14.89 -1.98
CA ALA A 376 -5.00 14.35 -1.32
C ALA A 376 -4.70 15.00 0.05
N ILE A 377 -5.02 16.28 0.20
CA ILE A 377 -4.88 17.02 1.46
C ILE A 377 -5.95 16.59 2.46
N THR A 378 -7.21 16.46 2.02
CA THR A 378 -8.36 16.22 2.91
C THR A 378 -8.63 14.75 3.20
N GLY A 379 -8.03 13.83 2.46
CA GLY A 379 -8.20 12.38 2.65
C GLY A 379 -9.37 11.77 1.88
N SER A 380 -9.89 12.47 0.88
CA SER A 380 -10.89 11.90 -0.03
C SER A 380 -10.23 10.93 -1.00
N GLY A 381 -10.83 9.76 -1.21
CA GLY A 381 -10.28 8.73 -2.10
C GLY A 381 -10.25 9.12 -3.58
N ILE A 382 -9.32 8.53 -4.31
CA ILE A 382 -9.31 8.52 -5.78
C ILE A 382 -9.65 7.10 -6.21
N GLN A 383 -10.69 6.95 -7.04
CA GLN A 383 -11.10 5.67 -7.61
C GLN A 383 -10.57 5.59 -9.05
N GLN A 384 -9.83 4.53 -9.36
CA GLN A 384 -9.32 4.30 -10.71
C GLN A 384 -9.59 2.87 -11.15
N ARG A 385 -9.91 2.68 -12.42
CA ARG A 385 -10.09 1.36 -13.02
C ARG A 385 -8.77 0.58 -13.05
N LYS A 386 -8.80 -0.67 -12.60
CA LYS A 386 -7.67 -1.60 -12.75
C LYS A 386 -7.51 -1.96 -14.22
N LEU A 387 -6.28 -1.82 -14.76
CA LEU A 387 -6.00 -2.23 -16.15
C LEU A 387 -6.15 -3.76 -16.26
N HIS A 388 -6.76 -4.19 -17.36
CA HIS A 388 -6.98 -5.60 -17.72
C HIS A 388 -7.96 -6.38 -16.83
N THR A 389 -8.85 -5.69 -16.07
CA THR A 389 -9.98 -6.34 -15.38
C THR A 389 -11.28 -5.63 -15.74
N ASN A 390 -12.37 -6.42 -15.90
CA ASN A 390 -13.65 -5.89 -16.39
C ASN A 390 -14.54 -5.25 -15.32
N GLY A 391 -14.10 -5.11 -14.07
CA GLY A 391 -14.96 -4.59 -13.01
C GLY A 391 -14.25 -4.19 -11.72
N ASP A 392 -12.94 -4.40 -11.61
CA ASP A 392 -12.21 -4.06 -10.39
C ASP A 392 -11.72 -2.62 -10.40
N ASP A 393 -12.01 -1.90 -9.33
CA ASP A 393 -11.52 -0.55 -9.09
C ASP A 393 -10.37 -0.55 -8.09
N TYR A 394 -9.34 0.25 -8.36
CA TYR A 394 -8.37 0.65 -7.36
C TYR A 394 -8.91 1.86 -6.60
N ILE A 395 -9.11 1.69 -5.30
CA ILE A 395 -9.45 2.80 -4.40
C ILE A 395 -8.17 3.22 -3.69
N PHE A 396 -7.77 4.47 -3.90
CA PHE A 396 -6.65 5.09 -3.19
C PHE A 396 -7.21 6.04 -2.15
N THR A 397 -7.04 5.72 -0.87
CA THR A 397 -7.34 6.64 0.23
C THR A 397 -6.02 7.10 0.83
N PHE A 398 -5.78 8.40 0.84
CA PHE A 398 -4.57 8.97 1.42
C PHE A 398 -4.81 10.40 1.89
N LYS A 399 -4.24 10.74 3.03
CA LYS A 399 -3.94 12.10 3.44
C LYS A 399 -2.43 12.26 3.34
N ARG A 400 -1.97 13.31 2.65
CA ARG A 400 -0.54 13.50 2.40
C ARG A 400 -0.11 14.92 2.70
N CYS A 401 1.12 15.04 3.15
CA CYS A 401 1.79 16.32 3.24
C CYS A 401 2.28 16.69 1.83
N ILE A 402 1.83 17.83 1.31
CA ILE A 402 2.18 18.30 -0.03
C ILE A 402 2.76 19.70 0.10
N ALA A 403 3.78 20.01 -0.67
CA ALA A 403 4.32 21.35 -0.82
C ALA A 403 4.47 21.71 -2.29
N LEU A 404 4.29 22.98 -2.62
CA LEU A 404 4.51 23.50 -3.97
C LEU A 404 5.62 24.54 -3.94
N ASN A 405 6.44 24.54 -4.98
CA ASN A 405 7.43 25.57 -5.26
C ASN A 405 7.19 26.14 -6.66
N GLY A 406 7.03 27.44 -6.75
CA GLY A 406 6.82 28.14 -8.02
C GLY A 406 7.36 29.57 -8.01
N ILE A 407 7.42 30.20 -9.18
CA ILE A 407 7.93 31.59 -9.35
C ILE A 407 6.81 32.59 -9.13
N ASN A 408 5.59 32.28 -9.54
CA ASN A 408 4.39 33.10 -9.44
C ASN A 408 3.33 32.37 -8.62
N ASN A 409 2.22 33.04 -8.32
CA ASN A 409 1.09 32.41 -7.66
C ASN A 409 0.61 31.17 -8.44
N VAL A 410 0.99 30.00 -7.97
CA VAL A 410 0.81 28.72 -8.64
C VAL A 410 -0.63 28.24 -8.52
N ALA A 411 -1.26 28.51 -7.37
CA ALA A 411 -2.65 28.17 -7.08
C ALA A 411 -3.55 29.36 -7.39
N ARG A 412 -4.43 29.23 -8.39
CA ARG A 412 -5.39 30.27 -8.79
C ARG A 412 -6.81 30.01 -8.30
N ARG A 413 -7.14 28.75 -8.00
CA ARG A 413 -8.49 28.37 -7.55
C ARG A 413 -8.62 28.60 -6.04
N SER A 414 -9.69 29.26 -5.65
CA SER A 414 -9.96 29.57 -4.24
C SER A 414 -9.99 28.32 -3.35
N ASP A 415 -10.51 27.20 -3.87
CA ASP A 415 -10.63 25.95 -3.12
C ASP A 415 -9.26 25.35 -2.73
N LEU A 416 -8.25 25.44 -3.60
CA LEU A 416 -6.90 25.02 -3.31
C LEU A 416 -6.16 26.04 -2.42
N LEU A 417 -6.38 27.33 -2.65
CA LEU A 417 -5.82 28.40 -1.80
C LEU A 417 -6.32 28.30 -0.36
N ASP A 418 -7.59 28.03 -0.16
CA ASP A 418 -8.18 27.80 1.17
C ASP A 418 -7.54 26.64 1.96
N ARG A 419 -6.81 25.77 1.28
CA ARG A 419 -6.04 24.63 1.87
C ARG A 419 -4.54 24.81 1.80
N ALA A 420 -4.09 26.00 1.47
CA ALA A 420 -2.68 26.32 1.36
C ALA A 420 -2.20 27.24 2.50
N ILE A 421 -0.92 27.39 2.64
CA ILE A 421 -0.24 28.46 3.37
C ILE A 421 0.82 29.08 2.46
N LEU A 422 0.88 30.40 2.40
CA LEU A 422 1.87 31.12 1.61
C LEU A 422 3.14 31.34 2.44
N ILE A 423 4.26 30.79 2.00
CA ILE A 423 5.56 30.92 2.67
C ILE A 423 6.52 31.66 1.73
N GLU A 424 6.86 32.86 2.11
CA GLU A 424 7.82 33.67 1.36
C GLU A 424 9.26 33.33 1.76
N LEU A 425 10.06 33.00 0.76
CA LEU A 425 11.50 32.83 0.92
C LEU A 425 12.24 34.07 0.40
N SER A 426 13.00 34.68 1.28
CA SER A 426 13.80 35.87 0.92
C SER A 426 14.97 35.48 0.03
N ARG A 427 15.37 36.41 -0.84
CA ARG A 427 16.57 36.25 -1.67
C ARG A 427 17.81 36.12 -0.80
N ILE A 428 18.68 35.20 -1.13
CA ILE A 428 19.96 35.03 -0.49
C ILE A 428 20.97 36.03 -1.11
N ASP A 429 21.58 36.86 -0.29
CA ASP A 429 22.65 37.78 -0.70
C ASP A 429 23.77 36.98 -1.41
N GLU A 430 24.32 37.56 -2.48
CA GLU A 430 25.34 36.89 -3.29
C GLU A 430 26.56 36.47 -2.45
N ASN A 431 26.94 37.29 -1.48
CA ASN A 431 28.07 37.03 -0.57
C ASN A 431 27.81 35.92 0.46
N LYS A 432 26.54 35.55 0.67
CA LYS A 432 26.12 34.47 1.60
C LYS A 432 25.79 33.17 0.89
N ARG A 433 25.88 33.14 -0.44
CA ARG A 433 25.60 31.92 -1.21
C ARG A 433 26.68 30.89 -0.94
N LYS A 434 26.25 29.69 -0.59
CA LYS A 434 27.10 28.50 -0.44
C LYS A 434 26.77 27.50 -1.54
N GLU A 435 27.72 26.63 -1.84
CA GLU A 435 27.46 25.47 -2.70
C GLU A 435 26.43 24.52 -2.05
N ASN A 436 25.55 23.93 -2.84
CA ASN A 436 24.54 23.01 -2.35
C ASN A 436 25.16 21.82 -1.58
N SER A 437 26.32 21.35 -2.01
CA SER A 437 27.07 20.28 -1.34
C SER A 437 27.53 20.66 0.07
N ALA A 438 27.96 21.91 0.26
CA ALA A 438 28.39 22.46 1.55
C ALA A 438 27.19 22.62 2.49
N ILE A 439 26.08 23.20 1.99
CA ILE A 439 24.81 23.33 2.75
C ILE A 439 24.32 21.96 3.21
N THR A 440 24.30 20.98 2.31
CA THR A 440 23.84 19.62 2.64
C THR A 440 24.71 18.97 3.71
N LYS A 441 26.04 19.10 3.63
CA LYS A 441 26.95 18.56 4.65
C LYS A 441 26.80 19.21 6.02
N GLU A 442 26.59 20.52 6.07
CA GLU A 442 26.32 21.25 7.33
C GLU A 442 24.98 20.82 7.91
N PHE A 443 23.94 20.77 7.08
CA PHE A 443 22.60 20.33 7.46
C PHE A 443 22.59 18.90 8.01
N ASP A 444 23.34 17.97 7.39
CA ASP A 444 23.42 16.57 7.82
C ASP A 444 24.01 16.41 9.24
N LYS A 445 24.83 17.35 9.69
CA LYS A 445 25.35 17.36 11.07
C LYS A 445 24.29 17.81 12.06
N ASP A 446 23.43 18.75 11.67
CA ASP A 446 22.39 19.32 12.54
C ASP A 446 21.08 18.51 12.50
N LEU A 447 20.84 17.76 11.42
CA LEU A 447 19.60 17.01 11.20
C LEU A 447 19.22 16.08 12.37
N PRO A 448 20.14 15.28 12.98
CA PRO A 448 19.79 14.45 14.12
C PRO A 448 19.24 15.24 15.32
N LEU A 449 19.78 16.43 15.56
CA LEU A 449 19.37 17.32 16.66
C LEU A 449 18.05 18.03 16.32
N ILE A 450 17.88 18.48 15.09
CA ILE A 450 16.61 19.07 14.61
C ILE A 450 15.49 18.04 14.74
N LEU A 451 15.72 16.80 14.27
CA LEU A 451 14.73 15.74 14.29
C LEU A 451 14.35 15.33 15.72
N GLY A 452 15.33 15.19 16.63
CA GLY A 452 15.06 14.90 18.04
C GLY A 452 14.23 16.00 18.70
N ASN A 453 14.53 17.27 18.42
CA ASN A 453 13.76 18.38 18.97
C ASN A 453 12.33 18.47 18.38
N ILE A 454 12.11 18.06 17.11
CA ILE A 454 10.76 17.89 16.54
C ILE A 454 9.97 16.90 17.41
N PHE A 455 10.55 15.75 17.76
CA PHE A 455 9.88 14.74 18.58
C PHE A 455 9.67 15.19 20.03
N ASP A 456 10.61 15.96 20.61
CA ASP A 456 10.43 16.56 21.94
C ASP A 456 9.23 17.52 21.95
N ILE A 457 9.11 18.37 20.94
CA ILE A 457 8.00 19.32 20.82
C ILE A 457 6.69 18.60 20.56
N LEU A 458 6.70 17.58 19.68
CA LEU A 458 5.51 16.80 19.37
C LEU A 458 5.01 16.03 20.61
N SER A 459 5.90 15.45 21.41
CA SER A 459 5.55 14.81 22.68
C SER A 459 4.83 15.78 23.62
N LYS A 460 5.38 16.98 23.80
CA LYS A 460 4.73 18.04 24.60
C LYS A 460 3.38 18.45 24.01
N ALA A 461 3.29 18.57 22.69
CA ALA A 461 2.05 18.93 22.00
C ALA A 461 0.97 17.86 22.20
N ILE A 462 1.30 16.57 22.19
CA ILE A 462 0.36 15.48 22.50
C ILE A 462 -0.27 15.67 23.90
N LYS A 463 0.53 16.08 24.88
CA LYS A 463 0.07 16.35 26.25
C LYS A 463 -0.83 17.60 26.34
N ILE A 464 -0.56 18.61 25.54
CA ILE A 464 -1.29 19.89 25.52
C ILE A 464 -2.62 19.75 24.74
N TYR A 465 -2.61 19.00 23.64
CA TYR A 465 -3.71 18.88 22.68
C TYR A 465 -5.10 18.65 23.28
N PRO A 466 -5.30 17.73 24.25
CA PRO A 466 -6.63 17.47 24.83
C PRO A 466 -7.25 18.69 25.53
N ASN A 467 -6.44 19.65 25.94
CA ASN A 467 -6.86 20.84 26.66
C ASN A 467 -7.03 22.07 25.77
N VAL A 468 -6.72 21.97 24.48
CA VAL A 468 -6.86 23.09 23.54
C VAL A 468 -8.34 23.39 23.29
N LYS A 469 -8.73 24.64 23.49
CA LYS A 469 -10.09 25.14 23.21
C LYS A 469 -9.98 26.40 22.35
N LEU A 470 -10.40 26.30 21.09
CA LEU A 470 -10.39 27.43 20.17
C LEU A 470 -11.84 27.90 19.93
N ASN A 471 -12.09 29.20 20.13
CA ASN A 471 -13.41 29.80 19.99
C ASN A 471 -13.88 29.93 18.54
N LYS A 472 -12.94 30.05 17.59
CA LYS A 472 -13.19 30.12 16.14
C LYS A 472 -12.24 29.19 15.43
N LEU A 473 -12.78 28.29 14.64
CA LEU A 473 -12.00 27.32 13.87
C LEU A 473 -11.90 27.81 12.41
N PRO A 474 -10.68 27.92 11.88
CA PRO A 474 -10.45 28.05 10.45
C PRO A 474 -10.94 26.79 9.71
N ARG A 475 -10.95 26.84 8.37
CA ARG A 475 -11.39 25.72 7.52
C ARG A 475 -10.67 24.40 7.82
N MET A 476 -9.39 24.43 8.16
CA MET A 476 -8.61 23.24 8.56
C MET A 476 -8.53 23.16 10.10
N ALA A 477 -9.65 22.76 10.70
CA ALA A 477 -9.82 22.76 12.15
C ALA A 477 -8.80 21.87 12.87
N ASP A 478 -8.57 20.64 12.39
CA ASP A 478 -7.61 19.72 13.00
C ASP A 478 -6.19 20.27 12.98
N PHE A 479 -5.76 20.86 11.86
CA PHE A 479 -4.47 21.53 11.78
C PHE A 479 -4.41 22.72 12.75
N SER A 480 -5.47 23.48 12.91
CA SER A 480 -5.50 24.62 13.82
C SER A 480 -5.34 24.22 15.28
N HIS A 481 -6.02 23.14 15.69
CA HIS A 481 -5.89 22.60 17.05
C HIS A 481 -4.49 22.06 17.33
N TRP A 482 -3.95 21.24 16.42
CA TRP A 482 -2.58 20.74 16.55
C TRP A 482 -1.54 21.84 16.44
N GLY A 483 -1.70 22.78 15.51
CA GLY A 483 -0.81 23.93 15.35
C GLY A 483 -0.73 24.78 16.60
N TYR A 484 -1.87 25.02 17.25
CA TYR A 484 -1.91 25.71 18.55
C TYR A 484 -1.16 24.93 19.64
N ALA A 485 -1.43 23.62 19.76
CA ALA A 485 -0.73 22.76 20.73
C ALA A 485 0.79 22.72 20.50
N ILE A 486 1.21 22.63 19.23
CA ILE A 486 2.63 22.66 18.84
C ILE A 486 3.25 24.03 19.18
N ALA A 487 2.55 25.12 18.86
CA ALA A 487 3.04 26.47 19.16
C ALA A 487 3.16 26.72 20.66
N GLN A 488 2.24 26.20 21.46
CA GLN A 488 2.36 26.21 22.91
C GLN A 488 3.57 25.41 23.39
N ALA A 489 3.84 24.26 22.79
CA ALA A 489 5.01 23.43 23.10
C ALA A 489 6.35 24.08 22.67
N LEU A 490 6.33 24.95 21.65
CA LEU A 490 7.49 25.73 21.18
C LEU A 490 7.91 26.86 22.15
N GLY A 491 7.01 27.32 23.02
CA GLY A 491 7.29 28.39 23.99
C GLY A 491 6.13 29.37 24.12
N ASP A 492 4.93 28.89 24.38
CA ASP A 492 3.70 29.68 24.57
C ASP A 492 3.32 30.59 23.38
N LEU A 493 3.60 30.10 22.15
CA LEU A 493 3.38 30.82 20.89
C LEU A 493 2.00 30.54 20.25
N GLY A 494 1.02 30.01 21.00
CA GLY A 494 -0.29 29.63 20.46
C GLY A 494 -1.03 30.78 19.77
N GLU A 495 -1.11 31.94 20.43
CA GLU A 495 -1.74 33.13 19.85
C GLU A 495 -0.96 33.65 18.63
N THR A 496 0.37 33.66 18.68
CA THR A 496 1.22 34.04 17.54
C THR A 496 0.92 33.15 16.32
N PHE A 497 0.77 31.84 16.52
CA PHE A 497 0.38 30.91 15.46
C PHE A 497 -0.97 31.28 14.85
N LEU A 498 -1.98 31.55 15.68
CA LEU A 498 -3.31 31.90 15.20
C LEU A 498 -3.31 33.20 14.40
N ASP A 499 -2.57 34.20 14.88
CA ASP A 499 -2.43 35.49 14.19
C ASP A 499 -1.69 35.34 12.85
N GLU A 500 -0.55 34.62 12.83
CA GLU A 500 0.18 34.33 11.59
C GLU A 500 -0.70 33.56 10.60
N TYR A 501 -1.48 32.54 11.06
CA TYR A 501 -2.35 31.76 10.20
C TYR A 501 -3.51 32.61 9.65
N LYS A 502 -4.12 33.46 10.45
CA LYS A 502 -5.18 34.40 10.02
C LYS A 502 -4.64 35.42 9.01
N CYS A 503 -3.47 36.00 9.28
CA CYS A 503 -2.84 36.93 8.34
C CYS A 503 -2.50 36.25 7.01
N ASN A 504 -2.01 35.01 7.07
CA ASN A 504 -1.71 34.21 5.90
C ASN A 504 -2.99 33.92 5.08
N TYR A 505 -4.09 33.56 5.71
CA TYR A 505 -5.38 33.37 5.06
C TYR A 505 -5.89 34.66 4.37
N ASN A 506 -5.74 35.81 5.00
CA ASN A 506 -6.08 37.10 4.39
C ASN A 506 -5.21 37.42 3.16
N LYS A 507 -3.89 37.13 3.23
CA LYS A 507 -3.02 37.26 2.06
C LYS A 507 -3.45 36.35 0.90
N GLN A 508 -3.89 35.13 1.18
CA GLN A 508 -4.43 34.21 0.16
C GLN A 508 -5.68 34.77 -0.54
N ASN A 509 -6.60 35.33 0.22
CA ASN A 509 -7.80 35.94 -0.33
C ASN A 509 -7.47 37.11 -1.27
N ILE A 510 -6.52 37.96 -0.88
CA ILE A 510 -6.02 39.05 -1.72
C ILE A 510 -5.39 38.51 -2.99
N GLU A 511 -4.57 37.46 -2.89
CA GLU A 511 -3.95 36.82 -4.03
C GLU A 511 -4.97 36.14 -4.97
N ALA A 512 -6.01 35.50 -4.43
CA ALA A 512 -7.11 34.94 -5.21
C ALA A 512 -7.83 36.02 -6.01
N ILE A 513 -8.14 37.14 -5.37
CA ILE A 513 -8.78 38.31 -6.00
C ILE A 513 -7.87 38.89 -7.10
N ASN A 514 -6.58 39.08 -6.80
CA ASN A 514 -5.61 39.63 -7.75
C ASN A 514 -5.38 38.69 -8.96
N SER A 515 -5.62 37.41 -8.81
CA SER A 515 -5.52 36.44 -9.91
C SER A 515 -6.73 36.44 -10.84
N ASP A 516 -7.89 36.95 -10.37
CA ASP A 516 -9.11 37.11 -11.15
C ASP A 516 -9.17 38.54 -11.74
N ILE A 517 -8.99 38.65 -13.04
CA ILE A 517 -9.03 39.93 -13.77
C ILE A 517 -10.36 40.65 -13.56
N VAL A 518 -11.47 39.92 -13.53
CA VAL A 518 -12.81 40.53 -13.36
C VAL A 518 -12.95 41.08 -11.95
N ALA A 519 -12.52 40.34 -10.94
CA ALA A 519 -12.53 40.79 -9.56
C ALA A 519 -11.64 42.02 -9.36
N THR A 520 -10.42 42.02 -9.91
CA THR A 520 -9.48 43.16 -9.88
C THR A 520 -10.09 44.40 -10.55
N LEU A 521 -10.69 44.25 -11.73
CA LEU A 521 -11.35 45.34 -12.43
C LEU A 521 -12.61 45.84 -11.69
N LEU A 522 -13.38 44.95 -11.06
CA LEU A 522 -14.51 45.29 -10.25
C LEU A 522 -14.10 46.12 -9.02
N ILE A 523 -13.05 45.71 -8.32
CA ILE A 523 -12.51 46.47 -7.18
C ILE A 523 -12.03 47.85 -7.64
N ALA A 524 -11.30 47.95 -8.73
CA ALA A 524 -10.84 49.20 -9.31
C ALA A 524 -12.04 50.08 -9.73
N PHE A 525 -13.09 49.51 -10.31
CA PHE A 525 -14.31 50.20 -10.71
C PHE A 525 -15.10 50.75 -9.52
N MET A 526 -15.14 50.00 -8.41
CA MET A 526 -15.87 50.38 -7.20
C MET A 526 -15.07 51.27 -6.26
N LYS A 527 -13.76 51.48 -6.47
CA LYS A 527 -12.90 52.24 -5.57
C LYS A 527 -13.38 53.66 -5.29
N GLU A 528 -14.06 54.28 -6.25
CA GLU A 528 -14.61 55.64 -6.13
C GLU A 528 -16.13 55.65 -6.07
N LYS A 529 -16.79 54.51 -5.90
CA LYS A 529 -18.26 54.35 -5.93
C LYS A 529 -18.72 53.55 -4.73
N GLU A 530 -19.62 54.10 -3.93
CA GLU A 530 -20.25 53.35 -2.81
C GLU A 530 -21.26 52.30 -3.30
N ILE A 531 -22.03 52.64 -4.35
CA ILE A 531 -23.04 51.75 -4.94
C ILE A 531 -23.06 51.96 -6.45
N TRP A 532 -23.16 50.86 -7.19
CA TRP A 532 -23.42 50.88 -8.62
C TRP A 532 -24.67 50.06 -8.96
N LYS A 533 -25.55 50.58 -9.80
CA LYS A 533 -26.74 49.90 -10.31
C LYS A 533 -26.78 50.03 -11.84
N GLY A 534 -26.90 48.94 -12.56
CA GLY A 534 -26.96 48.95 -14.02
C GLY A 534 -27.10 47.52 -14.60
N LYS A 535 -27.15 47.43 -15.92
CA LYS A 535 -27.20 46.15 -16.61
C LYS A 535 -25.82 45.54 -16.70
N VAL A 536 -25.74 44.22 -16.75
CA VAL A 536 -24.48 43.48 -16.91
C VAL A 536 -23.71 43.93 -18.17
N SER A 537 -24.41 44.27 -19.25
CA SER A 537 -23.79 44.79 -20.48
C SER A 537 -23.16 46.19 -20.30
N GLU A 538 -23.67 47.00 -19.41
CA GLU A 538 -23.10 48.31 -19.07
C GLU A 538 -21.87 48.13 -18.19
N LEU A 539 -21.94 47.25 -17.19
CA LEU A 539 -20.80 46.89 -16.37
C LEU A 539 -19.65 46.36 -17.24
N LEU A 540 -19.93 45.47 -18.22
CA LEU A 540 -18.93 44.92 -19.11
C LEU A 540 -18.21 46.03 -19.94
N LYS A 541 -18.97 47.05 -20.40
CA LYS A 541 -18.36 48.18 -21.10
C LYS A 541 -17.44 49.00 -20.21
N GLU A 542 -17.86 49.28 -18.99
CA GLU A 542 -17.07 50.02 -18.01
C GLU A 542 -15.79 49.28 -17.62
N LEU A 543 -15.90 47.97 -17.33
CA LEU A 543 -14.73 47.14 -16.99
C LEU A 543 -13.76 46.98 -18.18
N THR A 544 -14.29 46.90 -19.40
CA THR A 544 -13.44 46.85 -20.62
C THR A 544 -12.70 48.18 -20.80
N TYR A 545 -13.38 49.32 -20.63
CA TYR A 545 -12.76 50.65 -20.71
C TYR A 545 -11.67 50.83 -19.64
N LEU A 546 -11.90 50.38 -18.39
CA LEU A 546 -10.92 50.41 -17.30
C LEU A 546 -9.69 49.56 -17.65
N ALA A 547 -9.90 48.33 -18.18
CA ALA A 547 -8.82 47.45 -18.57
C ALA A 547 -7.91 48.08 -19.66
N ASP A 548 -8.52 48.76 -20.63
CA ASP A 548 -7.78 49.47 -21.68
C ASP A 548 -7.04 50.70 -21.14
N ARG A 549 -7.66 51.48 -20.23
CA ARG A 549 -7.07 52.68 -19.63
C ARG A 549 -5.86 52.36 -18.73
N GLU A 550 -5.94 51.30 -17.94
CA GLU A 550 -4.90 50.92 -16.99
C GLU A 550 -3.79 50.05 -17.61
N LYS A 551 -3.81 49.89 -18.96
CA LYS A 551 -2.85 49.07 -19.69
C LYS A 551 -2.60 47.71 -19.01
N ILE A 552 -3.60 47.17 -18.37
CA ILE A 552 -3.57 45.81 -17.87
C ILE A 552 -3.40 44.93 -19.09
N LYS A 553 -2.16 44.47 -19.33
CA LYS A 553 -1.80 43.59 -20.46
C LYS A 553 -2.54 42.26 -20.27
N THR A 554 -3.80 42.28 -20.64
CA THR A 554 -4.59 41.07 -20.76
C THR A 554 -4.11 40.35 -22.00
N LYS A 555 -3.32 39.30 -21.85
CA LYS A 555 -3.21 38.24 -22.89
C LYS A 555 -4.57 37.55 -23.13
N THR A 556 -5.62 38.01 -22.52
CA THR A 556 -6.96 37.44 -22.54
C THR A 556 -7.84 38.33 -23.40
N ASN A 557 -8.21 37.80 -24.58
CA ASN A 557 -9.15 38.39 -25.51
C ASN A 557 -10.44 38.86 -24.80
N LYS A 558 -11.09 39.93 -25.32
CA LYS A 558 -12.44 40.40 -24.96
C LYS A 558 -13.44 39.26 -24.72
N THR A 559 -13.26 38.13 -25.38
CA THR A 559 -14.04 36.90 -25.26
C THR A 559 -13.97 36.25 -23.87
N THR A 560 -12.84 36.33 -23.16
CA THR A 560 -12.70 35.72 -21.82
C THR A 560 -13.36 36.57 -20.75
N ILE A 561 -13.27 37.91 -20.85
CA ILE A 561 -14.00 38.82 -19.96
C ILE A 561 -15.50 38.65 -20.17
N GLN A 562 -15.97 38.54 -21.41
CA GLN A 562 -17.37 38.25 -21.77
C GLN A 562 -17.85 36.89 -21.20
N LYS A 563 -17.02 35.85 -21.31
CA LYS A 563 -17.34 34.50 -20.81
C LYS A 563 -17.45 34.46 -19.29
N ASN A 564 -16.53 35.12 -18.59
CA ASN A 564 -16.52 35.15 -17.13
C ASN A 564 -17.66 36.01 -16.55
N ILE A 565 -18.01 37.11 -17.19
CA ILE A 565 -19.17 37.94 -16.79
C ILE A 565 -20.49 37.25 -17.13
N HIS A 566 -20.56 36.45 -18.20
CA HIS A 566 -21.75 35.64 -18.49
C HIS A 566 -22.01 34.58 -17.42
N ASN A 567 -20.98 34.05 -16.81
CA ASN A 567 -21.10 33.12 -15.67
C ASN A 567 -21.59 33.80 -14.37
N LEU A 568 -21.42 35.11 -14.20
CA LEU A 568 -21.95 35.87 -13.08
C LEU A 568 -23.49 36.03 -13.12
N ASN A 569 -24.13 35.76 -14.26
CA ASN A 569 -25.60 35.75 -14.37
C ASN A 569 -26.28 34.60 -13.58
N TYR A 570 -25.54 33.66 -13.05
CA TYR A 570 -26.04 32.54 -12.22
C TYR A 570 -25.91 32.78 -10.72
N ILE A 571 -25.34 33.91 -10.28
CA ILE A 571 -25.29 34.28 -8.87
C ILE A 571 -26.40 35.32 -8.62
N LYS A 572 -27.58 34.81 -8.25
CA LYS A 572 -28.63 35.60 -7.64
C LYS A 572 -28.47 35.65 -6.14
#